data_43a32af19166b28c3c9cad61391401af
#
_entry.id   43a32af19166b28c3c9cad61391401af
#
_cell.length_a   1.000
_cell.length_b   1.000
_cell.length_c   1.000
_cell.angle_alpha   90.00
_cell.angle_beta   90.00
_cell.angle_gamma   90.00
#
_symmetry.space_group_name_H-M   'P 1'
#
loop_
_entity.id
_entity.type
_entity.pdbx_description
1 polymer ?
#
loop_
_entity_poly.entity_id
_entity_poly.type
_entity_poly.pdbx_seq_one_letter_code
_entity_poly.pdbx_strand_id
1 'polypeptide(L)' 'MVKWSDNSKKQLASIFSYIAEDSKVYALKMINNITDQTRKLENFPKMGKIVSEFNNENIREIYFTPYRIVYFIE' A
#
# COMPACT_ATOMS: atom_id res chain seq x y z
N MET A 1 -9.70 -4.84 -11.00
CA MET A 1 -8.70 -3.77 -11.03
C MET A 1 -8.57 -3.12 -9.67
N VAL A 2 -7.37 -2.88 -9.23
CA VAL A 2 -7.10 -2.24 -7.94
C VAL A 2 -6.92 -0.74 -8.13
N LYS A 3 -7.57 0.05 -7.27
CA LYS A 3 -7.48 1.50 -7.33
C LYS A 3 -7.01 2.05 -5.97
N TRP A 4 -6.01 2.92 -6.02
CA TRP A 4 -5.45 3.56 -4.84
C TRP A 4 -6.06 4.96 -4.69
N SER A 5 -6.43 5.32 -3.45
CA SER A 5 -6.92 6.67 -3.18
C SER A 5 -5.76 7.68 -3.27
N ASP A 6 -6.10 8.94 -3.52
CA ASP A 6 -5.10 10.02 -3.52
C ASP A 6 -4.42 10.12 -2.17
N ASN A 7 -5.17 9.90 -1.09
CA ASN A 7 -4.62 9.91 0.26
C ASN A 7 -3.57 8.82 0.45
N SER A 8 -3.84 7.60 -0.06
CA SER A 8 -2.88 6.49 0.00
C SER A 8 -1.62 6.80 -0.80
N LYS A 9 -1.75 7.42 -1.96
CA LYS A 9 -0.60 7.83 -2.78
C LYS A 9 0.26 8.86 -2.06
N LYS A 10 -0.36 9.86 -1.43
CA LYS A 10 0.35 10.87 -0.63
C LYS A 10 1.04 10.23 0.57
N GLN A 11 0.37 9.30 1.22
CA GLN A 11 0.92 8.58 2.37
C GLN A 11 2.17 7.81 1.99
N LEU A 12 2.14 7.09 0.86
CA LEU A 12 3.30 6.35 0.36
C LEU A 12 4.47 7.28 0.04
N ALA A 13 4.19 8.43 -0.61
CA ALA A 13 5.21 9.41 -0.92
C ALA A 13 5.86 9.97 0.34
N SER A 14 5.06 10.26 1.38
CA SER A 14 5.56 10.77 2.66
C SER A 14 6.42 9.73 3.37
N ILE A 15 6.00 8.48 3.38
CA ILE A 15 6.76 7.38 3.98
C ILE A 15 8.12 7.24 3.30
N PHE A 16 8.13 7.25 1.96
CA PHE A 16 9.37 7.15 1.20
C PHE A 16 10.32 8.30 1.52
N SER A 17 9.82 9.54 1.50
CA SER A 17 10.63 10.72 1.80
C SER A 17 11.24 10.65 3.20
N TYR A 18 10.45 10.23 4.18
CA TYR A 18 10.91 10.10 5.57
C TYR A 18 12.04 9.08 5.69
N ILE A 19 11.88 7.92 5.06
CA ILE A 19 12.88 6.86 5.13
C ILE A 19 14.13 7.23 4.35
N ALA A 20 13.99 7.92 3.21
CA ALA A 20 15.12 8.31 2.39
C ALA A 20 16.05 9.32 3.08
N GLU A 21 15.54 10.11 4.03
CA GLU A 21 16.36 11.02 4.84
C GLU A 21 17.38 10.25 5.67
N ASP A 22 16.99 9.07 6.18
CA ASP A 22 17.88 8.26 7.01
C ASP A 22 18.72 7.29 6.19
N SER A 23 18.12 6.65 5.18
CA SER A 23 18.80 5.62 4.40
C SER A 23 18.18 5.47 3.02
N LYS A 24 18.95 5.86 1.99
CA LYS A 24 18.53 5.68 0.60
C LYS A 24 18.42 4.20 0.24
N VAL A 25 19.32 3.38 0.76
CA VAL A 25 19.31 1.92 0.49
C VAL A 25 18.03 1.30 1.03
N TYR A 26 17.66 1.64 2.25
CA TYR A 26 16.43 1.12 2.85
C TYR A 26 15.20 1.61 2.11
N ALA A 27 15.19 2.88 1.69
CA ALA A 27 14.10 3.45 0.91
C ALA A 27 13.91 2.73 -0.41
N LEU A 28 15.00 2.38 -1.10
CA LEU A 28 14.94 1.62 -2.35
C LEU A 28 14.38 0.22 -2.14
N LYS A 29 14.78 -0.45 -1.05
CA LYS A 29 14.22 -1.76 -0.69
C LYS A 29 12.72 -1.66 -0.43
N MET A 30 12.28 -0.60 0.21
CA MET A 30 10.86 -0.38 0.48
C MET A 30 10.08 -0.15 -0.80
N ILE A 31 10.62 0.64 -1.74
CA ILE A 31 9.98 0.85 -3.05
C ILE A 31 9.81 -0.48 -3.78
N ASN A 32 10.84 -1.32 -3.79
CA ASN A 32 10.77 -2.63 -4.43
C ASN A 32 9.70 -3.50 -3.79
N ASN A 33 9.61 -3.49 -2.46
CA ASN A 33 8.60 -4.24 -1.73
C ASN A 33 7.18 -3.73 -2.06
N ILE A 34 6.99 -2.42 -2.10
CA ILE A 34 5.70 -1.82 -2.45
C ILE A 34 5.32 -2.17 -3.89
N THR A 35 6.27 -2.09 -4.81
CA THR A 35 6.04 -2.44 -6.21
C THR A 35 5.62 -3.91 -6.35
N ASP A 36 6.30 -4.81 -5.65
CA ASP A 36 5.94 -6.23 -5.67
C ASP A 36 4.54 -6.47 -5.10
N GLN A 37 4.19 -5.82 -4.00
CA GLN A 37 2.86 -5.93 -3.41
C GLN A 37 1.79 -5.40 -4.35
N THR A 38 2.04 -4.27 -5.01
CA THR A 38 1.11 -3.68 -5.98
C THR A 38 0.85 -4.64 -7.14
N ARG A 39 1.92 -5.27 -7.65
CA ARG A 39 1.82 -6.24 -8.72
C ARG A 39 1.02 -7.46 -8.30
N LYS A 40 1.25 -7.97 -7.10
CA LYS A 40 0.48 -9.09 -6.55
C LYS A 40 -1.00 -8.74 -6.42
N LEU A 41 -1.32 -7.53 -5.99
CA LEU A 41 -2.69 -7.08 -5.84
C LEU A 41 -3.42 -6.94 -7.19
N GLU A 42 -2.71 -6.60 -8.26
CA GLU A 42 -3.32 -6.58 -9.60
C GLU A 42 -3.74 -7.98 -10.04
N ASN A 43 -2.98 -9.00 -9.67
CA ASN A 43 -3.29 -10.40 -9.98
C ASN A 43 -4.26 -11.02 -8.97
N PHE A 44 -4.16 -10.62 -7.70
CA PHE A 44 -4.96 -11.17 -6.60
C PHE A 44 -5.53 -10.03 -5.74
N PRO A 45 -6.55 -9.31 -6.24
CA PRO A 45 -7.06 -8.12 -5.53
C PRO A 45 -7.60 -8.41 -4.14
N LYS A 46 -8.07 -9.62 -3.89
CA LYS A 46 -8.63 -10.02 -2.60
C LYS A 46 -7.59 -10.48 -1.58
N MET A 47 -6.30 -10.37 -1.92
CA MET A 47 -5.22 -10.78 -1.03
C MET A 47 -5.13 -9.90 0.22
N GLY A 48 -5.48 -8.61 0.11
CA GLY A 48 -5.49 -7.71 1.24
C GLY A 48 -6.63 -8.02 2.21
N LYS A 49 -6.48 -7.55 3.45
CA LYS A 49 -7.46 -7.77 4.49
C LYS A 49 -8.65 -6.81 4.33
N ILE A 50 -9.86 -7.29 4.59
CA ILE A 50 -11.05 -6.43 4.56
C ILE A 50 -10.95 -5.40 5.69
N VAL A 51 -11.23 -4.13 5.34
CA VAL A 51 -11.27 -3.05 6.33
C VAL A 51 -12.64 -3.10 7.02
N SER A 52 -12.66 -3.54 8.27
CA SER A 52 -13.90 -3.78 9.00
C SER A 52 -14.77 -2.53 9.18
N GLU A 53 -14.16 -1.35 9.27
CA GLU A 53 -14.87 -0.09 9.49
C GLU A 53 -15.85 0.26 8.36
N PHE A 54 -15.57 -0.19 7.13
CA PHE A 54 -16.37 0.17 5.96
C PHE A 54 -17.42 -0.89 5.60
N ASN A 55 -17.34 -2.06 6.19
CA ASN A 55 -18.28 -3.16 5.92
C ASN A 55 -18.49 -3.39 4.41
N ASN A 56 -17.41 -3.30 3.63
CA ASN A 56 -17.43 -3.47 2.19
C ASN A 56 -16.24 -4.34 1.78
N GLU A 57 -16.53 -5.50 1.18
CA GLU A 57 -15.47 -6.47 0.81
C GLU A 57 -14.53 -5.95 -0.29
N ASN A 58 -14.90 -4.89 -1.00
CA ASN A 58 -14.06 -4.29 -2.03
C ASN A 58 -13.10 -3.23 -1.49
N ILE A 59 -13.22 -2.88 -0.21
CA ILE A 59 -12.29 -1.98 0.46
C ILE A 59 -11.38 -2.83 1.34
N ARG A 60 -10.10 -2.85 0.97
CA ARG A 60 -9.13 -3.71 1.63
C ARG A 60 -7.89 -2.94 2.02
N GLU A 61 -7.06 -3.55 2.86
CA GLU A 61 -5.83 -2.94 3.33
C GLU A 61 -4.66 -3.90 3.24
N ILE A 62 -3.47 -3.33 3.06
CA ILE A 62 -2.20 -4.05 3.16
C ILE A 62 -1.32 -3.33 4.17
N TYR A 63 -0.37 -4.05 4.73
CA TYR A 63 0.52 -3.50 5.75
C TYR A 63 1.95 -3.45 5.23
N PHE A 64 2.54 -2.26 5.39
CA PHE A 64 4.00 -2.08 5.32
C PHE A 64 4.40 -1.62 6.71
N THR A 65 4.68 -2.55 7.60
CA THR A 65 4.86 -2.25 9.04
C THR A 65 5.79 -1.07 9.27
N PRO A 66 5.35 -0.03 10.02
CA PRO A 66 4.11 0.06 10.81
C PRO A 66 2.94 0.70 10.06
N TYR A 67 2.97 0.79 8.76
CA TYR A 67 2.00 1.55 7.96
C TYR A 67 0.89 0.66 7.40
N ARG A 68 -0.31 1.23 7.31
CA ARG A 68 -1.49 0.58 6.76
C ARG A 68 -1.96 1.37 5.53
N ILE A 69 -2.09 0.69 4.38
CA ILE A 69 -2.50 1.31 3.14
C ILE A 69 -3.81 0.70 2.67
N VAL A 70 -4.81 1.53 2.43
CA VAL A 70 -6.14 1.12 1.99
C VAL A 70 -6.27 1.25 0.48
N TYR A 71 -6.89 0.26 -0.14
CA TYR A 71 -7.15 0.26 -1.58
C TYR A 71 -8.56 -0.22 -1.89
N PHE A 72 -8.99 0.02 -3.12
CA PHE A 72 -10.32 -0.35 -3.60
C PHE A 72 -10.21 -1.38 -4.73
N ILE A 73 -11.15 -2.31 -4.76
CA ILE A 73 -11.29 -3.25 -5.88
C ILE A 73 -12.45 -2.75 -6.75
N GLU A 74 -12.17 -2.49 -8.02
CA GLU A 74 -13.18 -2.13 -9.00
C GLU A 74 -13.59 -3.31 -9.83
#